data_06e3c603d9d0fb5686e161558ac85d82
#
_entry.id   06e3c603d9d0fb5686e161558ac85d82
#
_cell.length_a   1.000
_cell.length_b   1.000
_cell.length_c   1.000
_cell.angle_alpha   90.00
_cell.angle_beta   90.00
_cell.angle_gamma   90.00
#
_symmetry.space_group_name_H-M   'P 1'
#
loop_
_entity.id
_entity.type
_entity.pdbx_description
1 polymer ?
#
loop_
_entity_poly.entity_id
_entity_poly.type
_entity_poly.pdbx_seq_one_letter_code
_entity_poly.pdbx_strand_id
1 'polypeptide(L)'
;MEEKTYLKWHNKVGYGSGDIAGNVVYAFLSSFVMIYLTNTIGLNSGIVGTLIAVSKLFDGITDIFFGTMIDRTKSKMGKARPWMFYGFFGCAITLYGVFAIPTNMGKTAQYAWFFICYTLLNAVFYTANNIAYAALTSLVTKNSKERVQMGSFRFMFSFATNLAIQSITVGAVELLGNGAAAWRIIALIYCVIGIITNTLAVFSVKELPEEELKSNGSMGIEDDKLSFKQTVKLLFQNKYFSMICVIYILQQLRAAMVNVGIFFMTYVLLNKNLFGVFSWANNIPLIIALAITPMLVAKANGMYKLNKYSYVFASFSR
;
A
#
# COMPACT_ATOMS: atom_id res chain seq x y z
N MET A 1 30.57 8.27 13.89
CA MET A 1 30.83 8.17 12.45
C MET A 1 29.60 8.71 11.71
N GLU A 2 29.78 9.68 10.85
CA GLU A 2 28.67 10.12 9.98
C GLU A 2 28.34 8.99 9.01
N GLU A 3 27.08 8.55 9.01
CA GLU A 3 26.62 7.56 8.05
C GLU A 3 26.67 8.13 6.63
N LYS A 4 27.21 7.37 5.68
CA LYS A 4 27.28 7.77 4.26
C LYS A 4 25.88 8.15 3.75
N THR A 5 25.78 9.28 3.08
CA THR A 5 24.54 9.73 2.44
C THR A 5 24.49 9.20 1.01
N TYR A 6 23.41 8.47 0.67
CA TYR A 6 23.21 7.85 -0.64
C TYR A 6 22.23 8.62 -1.51
N LEU A 7 21.25 9.31 -0.90
CA LEU A 7 20.11 9.89 -1.59
C LEU A 7 20.01 11.40 -1.37
N LYS A 8 19.84 12.12 -2.46
CA LYS A 8 19.50 13.54 -2.42
C LYS A 8 18.01 13.72 -2.05
N TRP A 9 17.63 14.94 -1.67
CA TRP A 9 16.23 15.22 -1.26
C TRP A 9 15.21 14.87 -2.35
N HIS A 10 15.48 15.26 -3.60
CA HIS A 10 14.58 14.97 -4.72
C HIS A 10 14.41 13.46 -4.99
N ASN A 11 15.43 12.62 -4.71
CA ASN A 11 15.31 11.17 -4.83
C ASN A 11 14.31 10.62 -3.78
N LYS A 12 14.34 11.15 -2.55
CA LYS A 12 13.45 10.71 -1.46
C LYS A 12 12.00 11.10 -1.73
N VAL A 13 11.78 12.31 -2.22
CA VAL A 13 10.45 12.79 -2.62
C VAL A 13 9.94 12.00 -3.84
N GLY A 14 10.76 11.85 -4.86
CA GLY A 14 10.40 11.08 -6.05
C GLY A 14 10.10 9.62 -5.73
N TYR A 15 10.88 8.98 -4.84
CA TYR A 15 10.56 7.65 -4.35
C TYR A 15 9.19 7.63 -3.63
N GLY A 16 8.92 8.61 -2.76
CA GLY A 16 7.64 8.72 -2.04
C GLY A 16 6.43 8.81 -2.97
N SER A 17 6.57 9.39 -4.18
CA SER A 17 5.47 9.48 -5.15
C SER A 17 4.90 8.14 -5.60
N GLY A 18 5.62 7.03 -5.38
CA GLY A 18 5.09 5.68 -5.62
C GLY A 18 3.88 5.34 -4.75
N ASP A 19 3.77 5.94 -3.57
CA ASP A 19 2.57 5.78 -2.74
C ASP A 19 1.35 6.55 -3.29
N ILE A 20 1.55 7.57 -4.13
CA ILE A 20 0.44 8.15 -4.91
C ILE A 20 -0.12 7.07 -5.83
N ALA A 21 0.73 6.41 -6.60
CA ALA A 21 0.33 5.34 -7.51
C ALA A 21 -0.38 4.19 -6.78
N GLY A 22 0.21 3.68 -5.70
CA GLY A 22 -0.36 2.61 -4.90
C GLY A 22 -1.72 2.97 -4.29
N ASN A 23 -1.85 4.18 -3.77
CA ASN A 23 -3.10 4.62 -3.13
C ASN A 23 -4.18 5.03 -4.13
N VAL A 24 -3.84 5.52 -5.32
CA VAL A 24 -4.81 5.71 -6.40
C VAL A 24 -5.53 4.39 -6.70
N VAL A 25 -4.81 3.27 -6.75
CA VAL A 25 -5.42 1.95 -6.92
C VAL A 25 -6.20 1.53 -5.67
N TYR A 26 -5.51 1.50 -4.51
CA TYR A 26 -6.06 0.94 -3.29
C TYR A 26 -7.26 1.73 -2.74
N ALA A 27 -7.15 3.07 -2.63
CA ALA A 27 -8.21 3.90 -2.09
C ALA A 27 -9.43 3.93 -3.02
N PHE A 28 -9.22 3.96 -4.34
CA PHE A 28 -10.31 3.93 -5.30
C PHE A 28 -11.07 2.61 -5.25
N LEU A 29 -10.37 1.47 -5.23
CA LEU A 29 -11.00 0.16 -5.07
C LEU A 29 -11.73 0.02 -3.75
N SER A 30 -11.04 0.26 -2.64
CA SER A 30 -11.60 0.01 -1.31
C SER A 30 -12.82 0.88 -1.01
N SER A 31 -12.86 2.12 -1.51
CA SER A 31 -13.95 3.05 -1.24
C SER A 31 -15.11 2.92 -2.23
N PHE A 32 -14.84 2.60 -3.49
CA PHE A 32 -15.85 2.81 -4.54
C PHE A 32 -16.24 1.57 -5.35
N VAL A 33 -15.46 0.48 -5.28
CA VAL A 33 -15.77 -0.72 -6.08
C VAL A 33 -17.13 -1.32 -5.73
N MET A 34 -17.47 -1.37 -4.45
CA MET A 34 -18.78 -1.89 -4.02
C MET A 34 -19.93 -1.02 -4.52
N ILE A 35 -19.81 0.31 -4.38
CA ILE A 35 -20.82 1.27 -4.84
C ILE A 35 -21.00 1.16 -6.36
N TYR A 36 -19.91 1.11 -7.13
CA TYR A 36 -19.97 0.93 -8.58
C TYR A 36 -20.70 -0.36 -8.98
N LEU A 37 -20.33 -1.49 -8.38
CA LEU A 37 -20.89 -2.79 -8.74
C LEU A 37 -22.34 -2.93 -8.35
N THR A 38 -22.75 -2.39 -7.20
CA THR A 38 -24.13 -2.53 -6.73
C THR A 38 -25.04 -1.47 -7.32
N ASN A 39 -24.66 -0.19 -7.28
CA ASN A 39 -25.53 0.90 -7.66
C ASN A 39 -25.52 1.19 -9.15
N THR A 40 -24.35 1.05 -9.82
CA THR A 40 -24.22 1.37 -11.25
C THR A 40 -24.44 0.14 -12.14
N ILE A 41 -23.82 -1.00 -11.81
CA ILE A 41 -23.96 -2.23 -12.61
C ILE A 41 -25.18 -3.07 -12.17
N GLY A 42 -25.65 -2.91 -10.92
CA GLY A 42 -26.80 -3.61 -10.37
C GLY A 42 -26.50 -5.08 -10.04
N LEU A 43 -25.30 -5.37 -9.52
CA LEU A 43 -24.91 -6.69 -9.02
C LEU A 43 -25.32 -6.85 -7.55
N ASN A 44 -25.55 -8.10 -7.12
CA ASN A 44 -25.89 -8.39 -5.72
C ASN A 44 -24.66 -8.19 -4.82
N SER A 45 -24.82 -7.38 -3.77
CA SER A 45 -23.74 -7.02 -2.85
C SER A 45 -23.18 -8.23 -2.08
N GLY A 46 -24.01 -9.21 -1.74
CA GLY A 46 -23.58 -10.43 -1.04
C GLY A 46 -22.66 -11.27 -1.91
N ILE A 47 -23.01 -11.46 -3.18
CA ILE A 47 -22.15 -12.19 -4.14
C ILE A 47 -20.84 -11.44 -4.36
N VAL A 48 -20.88 -10.13 -4.59
CA VAL A 48 -19.70 -9.31 -4.77
C VAL A 48 -18.80 -9.38 -3.54
N GLY A 49 -19.33 -9.24 -2.33
CA GLY A 49 -18.59 -9.36 -1.08
C GLY A 49 -17.91 -10.72 -0.93
N THR A 50 -18.59 -11.80 -1.29
CA THR A 50 -18.02 -13.16 -1.28
C THR A 50 -16.87 -13.29 -2.28
N LEU A 51 -17.01 -12.77 -3.49
CA LEU A 51 -15.95 -12.79 -4.51
C LEU A 51 -14.71 -12.00 -4.05
N ILE A 52 -14.91 -10.83 -3.43
CA ILE A 52 -13.83 -10.05 -2.82
C ILE A 52 -13.13 -10.85 -1.71
N ALA A 53 -13.89 -11.49 -0.83
CA ALA A 53 -13.32 -12.29 0.26
C ALA A 53 -12.52 -13.49 -0.26
N VAL A 54 -13.05 -14.21 -1.26
CA VAL A 54 -12.33 -15.31 -1.92
C VAL A 54 -11.04 -14.82 -2.59
N SER A 55 -11.09 -13.67 -3.29
CA SER A 55 -9.89 -13.07 -3.90
C SER A 55 -8.79 -12.80 -2.87
N LYS A 56 -9.16 -12.35 -1.66
CA LYS A 56 -8.20 -12.08 -0.57
C LYS A 56 -7.44 -13.31 -0.07
N LEU A 57 -7.98 -14.51 -0.25
CA LEU A 57 -7.26 -15.75 0.10
C LEU A 57 -6.03 -15.99 -0.80
N PHE A 58 -6.07 -15.49 -2.01
CA PHE A 58 -4.93 -15.60 -2.93
C PHE A 58 -3.78 -14.66 -2.55
N ASP A 59 -4.05 -13.50 -1.92
CA ASP A 59 -3.04 -12.50 -1.57
C ASP A 59 -1.90 -13.12 -0.73
N GLY A 60 -2.23 -13.92 0.30
CA GLY A 60 -1.22 -14.53 1.16
C GLY A 60 -0.29 -15.53 0.45
N ILE A 61 -0.78 -16.21 -0.58
CA ILE A 61 0.02 -17.17 -1.37
C ILE A 61 0.92 -16.40 -2.34
N THR A 62 0.37 -15.40 -3.00
CA THR A 62 1.09 -14.61 -4.00
C THR A 62 2.13 -13.70 -3.39
N ASP A 63 1.94 -13.23 -2.15
CA ASP A 63 2.95 -12.45 -1.41
C ASP A 63 4.28 -13.22 -1.28
N ILE A 64 4.22 -14.49 -0.86
CA ILE A 64 5.40 -15.35 -0.73
C ILE A 64 6.04 -15.61 -2.09
N PHE A 65 5.21 -15.88 -3.09
CA PHE A 65 5.68 -16.17 -4.45
C PHE A 65 6.43 -14.96 -5.06
N PHE A 66 5.82 -13.78 -5.03
CA PHE A 66 6.44 -12.57 -5.58
C PHE A 66 7.65 -12.11 -4.78
N GLY A 67 7.64 -12.22 -3.45
CA GLY A 67 8.81 -11.95 -2.62
C GLY A 67 10.02 -12.76 -3.08
N THR A 68 9.83 -14.07 -3.26
CA THR A 68 10.90 -14.97 -3.73
C THR A 68 11.34 -14.64 -5.15
N MET A 69 10.44 -14.30 -6.06
CA MET A 69 10.77 -13.95 -7.43
C MET A 69 11.57 -12.65 -7.52
N ILE A 70 11.20 -11.64 -6.75
CA ILE A 70 11.90 -10.35 -6.70
C ILE A 70 13.34 -10.56 -6.23
N ASP A 71 13.55 -11.34 -5.17
CA ASP A 71 14.90 -11.62 -4.63
C ASP A 71 15.81 -12.33 -5.64
N ARG A 72 15.24 -13.19 -6.48
CA ARG A 72 15.97 -13.94 -7.51
C ARG A 72 16.14 -13.18 -8.83
N THR A 73 15.50 -12.02 -8.96
CA THR A 73 15.56 -11.23 -10.21
C THR A 73 16.94 -10.64 -10.43
N LYS A 74 17.48 -10.87 -11.62
CA LYS A 74 18.72 -10.26 -12.11
C LYS A 74 18.41 -9.46 -13.36
N SER A 75 18.40 -8.13 -13.27
CA SER A 75 18.15 -7.27 -14.42
C SER A 75 19.05 -6.04 -14.42
N LYS A 76 19.17 -5.39 -15.60
CA LYS A 76 19.92 -4.12 -15.73
C LYS A 76 19.30 -2.98 -14.93
N MET A 77 18.01 -3.09 -14.59
CA MET A 77 17.31 -2.10 -13.76
C MET A 77 17.47 -2.35 -12.24
N GLY A 78 17.98 -3.52 -11.85
CA GLY A 78 18.04 -3.98 -10.46
C GLY A 78 17.08 -5.13 -10.19
N LYS A 79 16.81 -5.44 -8.91
CA LYS A 79 15.95 -6.55 -8.48
C LYS A 79 14.48 -6.13 -8.39
N ALA A 80 14.19 -5.01 -7.73
CA ALA A 80 12.83 -4.56 -7.42
C ALA A 80 12.24 -3.62 -8.49
N ARG A 81 13.05 -2.73 -9.06
CA ARG A 81 12.60 -1.71 -10.02
C ARG A 81 11.84 -2.26 -11.24
N PRO A 82 12.25 -3.36 -11.89
CA PRO A 82 11.50 -3.90 -13.02
C PRO A 82 10.10 -4.39 -12.61
N TRP A 83 9.95 -5.00 -11.44
CA TRP A 83 8.66 -5.44 -10.92
C TRP A 83 7.71 -4.27 -10.63
N MET A 84 8.25 -3.17 -10.08
CA MET A 84 7.47 -1.94 -9.92
C MET A 84 7.03 -1.37 -11.27
N PHE A 85 7.95 -1.25 -12.22
CA PHE A 85 7.68 -0.63 -13.51
C PHE A 85 6.65 -1.42 -14.31
N TYR A 86 6.95 -2.67 -14.61
CA TYR A 86 6.06 -3.51 -15.42
C TYR A 86 4.80 -3.94 -14.66
N GLY A 87 4.91 -4.22 -13.37
CA GLY A 87 3.78 -4.60 -12.52
C GLY A 87 2.69 -3.52 -12.50
N PHE A 88 3.07 -2.24 -12.49
CA PHE A 88 2.08 -1.17 -12.46
C PHE A 88 1.29 -1.01 -13.77
N PHE A 89 1.84 -1.36 -14.91
CA PHE A 89 1.05 -1.43 -16.15
C PHE A 89 -0.05 -2.49 -16.05
N GLY A 90 0.28 -3.65 -15.47
CA GLY A 90 -0.72 -4.67 -15.16
C GLY A 90 -1.78 -4.18 -14.17
N CYS A 91 -1.37 -3.44 -13.12
CA CYS A 91 -2.32 -2.77 -12.21
C CYS A 91 -3.27 -1.83 -12.96
N ALA A 92 -2.76 -0.98 -13.85
CA ALA A 92 -3.57 -0.03 -14.59
C ALA A 92 -4.58 -0.72 -15.51
N ILE A 93 -4.15 -1.72 -16.27
CA ILE A 93 -5.03 -2.49 -17.18
C ILE A 93 -6.13 -3.19 -16.39
N THR A 94 -5.78 -3.85 -15.29
CA THR A 94 -6.76 -4.60 -14.49
C THR A 94 -7.65 -3.68 -13.66
N LEU A 95 -7.15 -2.54 -13.17
CA LEU A 95 -7.96 -1.52 -12.52
C LEU A 95 -9.01 -0.97 -13.48
N TYR A 96 -8.60 -0.61 -14.68
CA TYR A 96 -9.55 -0.20 -15.73
C TYR A 96 -10.55 -1.32 -16.00
N GLY A 97 -10.12 -2.56 -16.12
CA GLY A 97 -10.99 -3.73 -16.32
C GLY A 97 -12.05 -3.90 -15.24
N VAL A 98 -11.72 -3.65 -13.97
CA VAL A 98 -12.69 -3.69 -12.85
C VAL A 98 -13.81 -2.68 -13.03
N PHE A 99 -13.52 -1.47 -13.51
CA PHE A 99 -14.51 -0.40 -13.73
C PHE A 99 -15.06 -0.34 -15.17
N ALA A 100 -14.59 -1.22 -16.05
CA ALA A 100 -15.03 -1.31 -17.45
C ALA A 100 -15.86 -2.57 -17.73
N ILE A 101 -16.66 -3.03 -16.77
CA ILE A 101 -17.53 -4.21 -16.95
C ILE A 101 -18.50 -3.94 -18.09
N PRO A 102 -18.58 -4.83 -19.09
CA PRO A 102 -19.55 -4.70 -20.17
C PRO A 102 -20.99 -4.84 -19.64
N THR A 103 -21.82 -3.82 -19.88
CA THR A 103 -23.21 -3.79 -19.38
C THR A 103 -24.16 -4.68 -20.19
N ASN A 104 -23.77 -5.07 -21.40
CA ASN A 104 -24.55 -5.93 -22.31
C ASN A 104 -24.37 -7.44 -22.03
N MET A 105 -23.48 -7.82 -21.10
CA MET A 105 -23.30 -9.21 -20.71
C MET A 105 -24.33 -9.65 -19.66
N GLY A 106 -24.62 -10.97 -19.63
CA GLY A 106 -25.42 -11.57 -18.55
C GLY A 106 -24.74 -11.43 -17.19
N LYS A 107 -25.54 -11.40 -16.11
CA LYS A 107 -25.06 -11.18 -14.75
C LYS A 107 -23.91 -12.14 -14.35
N THR A 108 -24.01 -13.43 -14.69
CA THR A 108 -22.96 -14.39 -14.40
C THR A 108 -21.63 -14.05 -15.06
N ALA A 109 -21.65 -13.59 -16.30
CA ALA A 109 -20.44 -13.16 -17.00
C ALA A 109 -19.85 -11.87 -16.40
N GLN A 110 -20.71 -10.94 -15.90
CA GLN A 110 -20.27 -9.75 -15.19
C GLN A 110 -19.57 -10.08 -13.85
N TYR A 111 -20.09 -11.05 -13.09
CA TYR A 111 -19.43 -11.54 -11.87
C TYR A 111 -18.08 -12.20 -12.19
N ALA A 112 -18.02 -13.03 -13.21
CA ALA A 112 -16.77 -13.68 -13.62
C ALA A 112 -15.73 -12.66 -14.10
N TRP A 113 -16.13 -11.68 -14.91
CA TRP A 113 -15.28 -10.58 -15.35
C TRP A 113 -14.71 -9.79 -14.17
N PHE A 114 -15.59 -9.39 -13.26
CA PHE A 114 -15.18 -8.69 -12.05
C PHE A 114 -14.17 -9.53 -11.24
N PHE A 115 -14.49 -10.78 -10.97
CA PHE A 115 -13.64 -11.66 -10.15
C PHE A 115 -12.24 -11.84 -10.76
N ILE A 116 -12.17 -12.07 -12.07
CA ILE A 116 -10.88 -12.23 -12.78
C ILE A 116 -10.07 -10.93 -12.71
N CYS A 117 -10.66 -9.79 -13.10
CA CYS A 117 -9.95 -8.51 -13.09
C CYS A 117 -9.53 -8.09 -11.68
N TYR A 118 -10.40 -8.28 -10.69
CA TYR A 118 -10.15 -7.91 -9.30
C TYR A 118 -9.06 -8.79 -8.67
N THR A 119 -9.08 -10.10 -8.92
CA THR A 119 -8.08 -11.04 -8.42
C THR A 119 -6.72 -10.80 -9.08
N LEU A 120 -6.68 -10.63 -10.40
CA LEU A 120 -5.44 -10.27 -11.10
C LEU A 120 -4.85 -8.95 -10.60
N LEU A 121 -5.71 -7.96 -10.38
CA LEU A 121 -5.28 -6.67 -9.85
C LEU A 121 -4.64 -6.82 -8.46
N ASN A 122 -5.34 -7.39 -7.50
CA ASN A 122 -4.87 -7.46 -6.12
C ASN A 122 -3.79 -8.51 -5.92
N ALA A 123 -4.08 -9.78 -6.26
CA ALA A 123 -3.23 -10.90 -5.94
C ALA A 123 -1.99 -11.02 -6.86
N VAL A 124 -1.98 -10.38 -8.02
CA VAL A 124 -0.84 -10.49 -8.95
C VAL A 124 -0.11 -9.16 -9.08
N PHE A 125 -0.73 -8.20 -9.74
CA PHE A 125 -0.01 -6.98 -10.15
C PHE A 125 0.24 -6.01 -9.00
N TYR A 126 -0.76 -5.77 -8.15
CA TYR A 126 -0.61 -4.87 -7.00
C TYR A 126 0.33 -5.48 -5.96
N THR A 127 0.21 -6.78 -5.66
CA THR A 127 1.12 -7.50 -4.77
C THR A 127 2.55 -7.43 -5.27
N ALA A 128 2.80 -7.76 -6.54
CA ALA A 128 4.14 -7.69 -7.13
C ALA A 128 4.74 -6.28 -7.04
N ASN A 129 3.96 -5.25 -7.38
CA ASN A 129 4.38 -3.85 -7.31
C ASN A 129 4.67 -3.42 -5.87
N ASN A 130 3.78 -3.72 -4.93
CA ASN A 130 3.87 -3.27 -3.54
C ASN A 130 5.04 -3.93 -2.79
N ILE A 131 5.26 -5.24 -2.98
CA ILE A 131 6.40 -5.96 -2.38
C ILE A 131 7.71 -5.41 -2.95
N ALA A 132 7.80 -5.22 -4.26
CA ALA A 132 8.98 -4.64 -4.89
C ALA A 132 9.25 -3.21 -4.38
N TYR A 133 8.22 -2.40 -4.22
CA TYR A 133 8.32 -1.05 -3.69
C TYR A 133 8.80 -1.04 -2.22
N ALA A 134 8.31 -1.94 -1.40
CA ALA A 134 8.78 -2.09 -0.02
C ALA A 134 10.26 -2.55 0.04
N ALA A 135 10.63 -3.54 -0.78
CA ALA A 135 12.00 -4.05 -0.87
C ALA A 135 12.98 -2.98 -1.34
N LEU A 136 12.56 -2.11 -2.26
CA LEU A 136 13.39 -1.05 -2.84
C LEU A 136 13.95 -0.09 -1.77
N THR A 137 13.23 0.15 -0.66
CA THR A 137 13.73 0.97 0.46
C THR A 137 15.07 0.45 1.01
N SER A 138 15.22 -0.86 1.11
CA SER A 138 16.44 -1.49 1.63
C SER A 138 17.54 -1.61 0.58
N LEU A 139 17.17 -1.61 -0.70
CA LEU A 139 18.10 -1.77 -1.81
C LEU A 139 18.77 -0.47 -2.27
N VAL A 140 18.19 0.69 -1.94
CA VAL A 140 18.71 2.00 -2.40
C VAL A 140 19.57 2.73 -1.38
N THR A 141 19.48 2.39 -0.08
CA THR A 141 20.30 3.03 0.96
C THR A 141 20.52 2.11 2.15
N LYS A 142 21.71 2.18 2.75
CA LYS A 142 22.04 1.56 4.04
C LYS A 142 21.84 2.52 5.21
N ASN A 143 21.69 3.82 4.94
CA ASN A 143 21.54 4.85 5.96
C ASN A 143 20.15 4.78 6.61
N SER A 144 20.12 4.51 7.90
CA SER A 144 18.87 4.38 8.67
C SER A 144 18.04 5.67 8.69
N LYS A 145 18.69 6.84 8.74
CA LYS A 145 18.02 8.15 8.71
C LYS A 145 17.32 8.39 7.37
N GLU A 146 17.99 8.00 6.27
CA GLU A 146 17.38 8.11 4.92
C GLU A 146 16.17 7.21 4.75
N ARG A 147 16.22 5.96 5.28
CA ARG A 147 15.07 5.06 5.26
C ARG A 147 13.86 5.64 6.01
N VAL A 148 14.10 6.28 7.15
CA VAL A 148 13.03 6.96 7.91
C VAL A 148 12.45 8.13 7.11
N GLN A 149 13.29 8.94 6.48
CA GLN A 149 12.82 10.04 5.62
C GLN A 149 12.01 9.53 4.43
N MET A 150 12.48 8.49 3.74
CA MET A 150 11.75 7.85 2.65
C MET A 150 10.38 7.35 3.12
N GLY A 151 10.33 6.66 4.27
CA GLY A 151 9.08 6.22 4.88
C GLY A 151 8.13 7.37 5.22
N SER A 152 8.64 8.48 5.75
CA SER A 152 7.82 9.66 6.04
C SER A 152 7.20 10.26 4.77
N PHE A 153 7.97 10.42 3.68
CA PHE A 153 7.42 10.89 2.41
C PHE A 153 6.38 9.94 1.84
N ARG A 154 6.62 8.63 1.92
CA ARG A 154 5.65 7.62 1.51
C ARG A 154 4.31 7.81 2.22
N PHE A 155 4.32 7.85 3.53
CA PHE A 155 3.10 8.00 4.31
C PHE A 155 2.40 9.33 4.08
N MET A 156 3.14 10.43 3.93
CA MET A 156 2.55 11.73 3.61
C MET A 156 1.80 11.70 2.27
N PHE A 157 2.42 11.17 1.22
CA PHE A 157 1.77 11.01 -0.08
C PHE A 157 0.60 10.04 -0.04
N SER A 158 0.73 8.92 0.70
CA SER A 158 -0.34 7.96 0.89
C SER A 158 -1.60 8.62 1.49
N PHE A 159 -1.44 9.36 2.57
CA PHE A 159 -2.57 10.05 3.22
C PHE A 159 -3.15 11.15 2.35
N ALA A 160 -2.32 11.99 1.74
CA ALA A 160 -2.79 13.05 0.85
C ALA A 160 -3.59 12.48 -0.34
N THR A 161 -3.10 11.41 -0.95
CA THR A 161 -3.79 10.75 -2.07
C THR A 161 -5.10 10.12 -1.63
N ASN A 162 -5.12 9.44 -0.49
CA ASN A 162 -6.33 8.81 0.04
C ASN A 162 -7.42 9.86 0.28
N LEU A 163 -7.09 10.99 0.90
CA LEU A 163 -8.01 12.10 1.11
C LEU A 163 -8.50 12.69 -0.22
N ALA A 164 -7.60 12.90 -1.18
CA ALA A 164 -7.96 13.44 -2.50
C ALA A 164 -8.93 12.51 -3.24
N ILE A 165 -8.64 11.21 -3.30
CA ILE A 165 -9.49 10.21 -3.94
C ILE A 165 -10.89 10.19 -3.30
N GLN A 166 -10.97 10.16 -1.98
CA GLN A 166 -12.26 10.11 -1.28
C GLN A 166 -13.07 11.40 -1.46
N SER A 167 -12.41 12.56 -1.55
CA SER A 167 -13.08 13.84 -1.68
C SER A 167 -13.53 14.17 -3.11
N ILE A 168 -12.75 13.75 -4.11
CA ILE A 168 -12.94 14.18 -5.49
C ILE A 168 -13.81 13.19 -6.29
N THR A 169 -13.69 11.89 -6.03
CA THR A 169 -14.25 10.85 -6.90
C THR A 169 -15.75 10.96 -7.07
N VAL A 170 -16.52 11.14 -6.00
CA VAL A 170 -17.99 11.18 -6.08
C VAL A 170 -18.45 12.38 -6.91
N GLY A 171 -17.94 13.57 -6.61
CA GLY A 171 -18.27 14.78 -7.36
C GLY A 171 -17.87 14.70 -8.83
N ALA A 172 -16.71 14.09 -9.13
CA ALA A 172 -16.28 13.90 -10.52
C ALA A 172 -17.16 12.89 -11.28
N VAL A 173 -17.60 11.82 -10.65
CA VAL A 173 -18.56 10.87 -11.23
C VAL A 173 -19.92 11.52 -11.48
N GLU A 174 -20.40 12.35 -10.54
CA GLU A 174 -21.64 13.10 -10.69
C GLU A 174 -21.60 14.08 -11.86
N LEU A 175 -20.52 14.83 -11.98
CA LEU A 175 -20.30 15.78 -13.10
C LEU A 175 -20.27 15.07 -14.47
N LEU A 176 -19.85 13.81 -14.51
CA LEU A 176 -19.77 12.99 -15.72
C LEU A 176 -21.07 12.18 -15.99
N GLY A 177 -22.15 12.41 -15.23
CA GLY A 177 -23.47 11.83 -15.47
C GLY A 177 -23.78 10.52 -14.75
N ASN A 178 -23.06 10.18 -13.69
CA ASN A 178 -23.33 9.04 -12.76
C ASN A 178 -23.43 7.63 -13.39
N GLY A 179 -23.14 7.48 -14.67
CA GLY A 179 -23.26 6.20 -15.40
C GLY A 179 -21.97 5.37 -15.36
N ALA A 180 -22.03 4.16 -15.92
CA ALA A 180 -20.86 3.28 -16.06
C ALA A 180 -19.73 3.95 -16.88
N ALA A 181 -20.06 4.82 -17.82
CA ALA A 181 -19.09 5.58 -18.60
C ALA A 181 -18.29 6.56 -17.72
N ALA A 182 -18.96 7.23 -16.77
CA ALA A 182 -18.29 8.13 -15.82
C ALA A 182 -17.23 7.40 -14.99
N TRP A 183 -17.58 6.24 -14.44
CA TRP A 183 -16.64 5.41 -13.69
C TRP A 183 -15.44 4.95 -14.52
N ARG A 184 -15.64 4.60 -15.79
CA ARG A 184 -14.56 4.22 -16.71
C ARG A 184 -13.59 5.38 -16.96
N ILE A 185 -14.12 6.59 -17.17
CA ILE A 185 -13.30 7.79 -17.39
C ILE A 185 -12.46 8.09 -16.14
N ILE A 186 -13.06 8.06 -14.95
CA ILE A 186 -12.35 8.29 -13.69
C ILE A 186 -11.28 7.21 -13.46
N ALA A 187 -11.60 5.94 -13.70
CA ALA A 187 -10.63 4.86 -13.62
C ALA A 187 -9.45 5.07 -14.58
N LEU A 188 -9.72 5.50 -15.81
CA LEU A 188 -8.67 5.80 -16.79
C LEU A 188 -7.77 6.96 -16.33
N ILE A 189 -8.34 8.04 -15.81
CA ILE A 189 -7.58 9.18 -15.27
C ILE A 189 -6.68 8.71 -14.14
N TYR A 190 -7.20 7.90 -13.22
CA TYR A 190 -6.41 7.36 -12.10
C TYR A 190 -5.33 6.39 -12.56
N CYS A 191 -5.59 5.58 -13.58
CA CYS A 191 -4.56 4.74 -14.21
C CYS A 191 -3.40 5.58 -14.76
N VAL A 192 -3.71 6.67 -15.47
CA VAL A 192 -2.68 7.56 -16.03
C VAL A 192 -1.87 8.24 -14.94
N ILE A 193 -2.53 8.79 -13.91
CA ILE A 193 -1.85 9.39 -12.75
C ILE A 193 -0.94 8.36 -12.08
N GLY A 194 -1.44 7.14 -11.87
CA GLY A 194 -0.68 6.06 -11.26
C GLY A 194 0.53 5.65 -12.08
N ILE A 195 0.41 5.50 -13.40
CA ILE A 195 1.52 5.17 -14.29
C ILE A 195 2.61 6.25 -14.22
N ILE A 196 2.23 7.52 -14.28
CA ILE A 196 3.17 8.64 -14.23
C ILE A 196 3.92 8.66 -12.89
N THR A 197 3.19 8.60 -11.77
CA THR A 197 3.78 8.68 -10.42
C THR A 197 4.59 7.45 -10.05
N ASN A 198 4.16 6.24 -10.46
CA ASN A 198 4.95 5.03 -10.28
C ASN A 198 6.23 5.05 -11.11
N THR A 199 6.16 5.49 -12.37
CA THR A 199 7.32 5.63 -13.24
C THR A 199 8.32 6.63 -12.65
N LEU A 200 7.83 7.76 -12.14
CA LEU A 200 8.65 8.75 -11.46
C LEU A 200 9.34 8.15 -10.22
N ALA A 201 8.64 7.37 -9.43
CA ALA A 201 9.23 6.71 -8.26
C ALA A 201 10.33 5.71 -8.63
N VAL A 202 10.10 4.89 -9.66
CA VAL A 202 11.06 3.89 -10.15
C VAL A 202 12.36 4.54 -10.64
N PHE A 203 12.26 5.65 -11.37
CA PHE A 203 13.44 6.32 -11.95
C PHE A 203 14.08 7.37 -11.05
N SER A 204 13.41 7.77 -9.96
CA SER A 204 13.98 8.70 -8.96
C SER A 204 15.12 8.10 -8.15
N VAL A 205 15.19 6.79 -8.04
CA VAL A 205 16.19 6.08 -7.23
C VAL A 205 16.87 4.99 -8.04
N LYS A 206 18.08 4.62 -7.61
CA LYS A 206 18.86 3.54 -8.21
C LYS A 206 19.26 2.55 -7.13
N GLU A 207 19.09 1.26 -7.38
CA GLU A 207 19.55 0.21 -6.46
C GLU A 207 21.06 0.20 -6.35
N LEU A 208 21.56 -0.08 -5.15
CA LEU A 208 22.98 -0.21 -4.87
C LEU A 208 23.54 -1.51 -5.50
N PRO A 209 24.81 -1.51 -5.91
CA PRO A 209 25.48 -2.73 -6.39
C PRO A 209 25.44 -3.85 -5.32
N GLU A 210 25.35 -5.11 -5.76
CA GLU A 210 25.30 -6.25 -4.83
C GLU A 210 26.52 -6.33 -3.90
N GLU A 211 27.70 -5.93 -4.39
CA GLU A 211 28.94 -5.89 -3.61
C GLU A 211 28.82 -4.92 -2.44
N GLU A 212 28.21 -3.76 -2.66
CA GLU A 212 27.98 -2.78 -1.60
C GLU A 212 26.90 -3.23 -0.63
N LEU A 213 25.88 -3.95 -1.10
CA LEU A 213 24.83 -4.54 -0.23
C LEU A 213 25.38 -5.62 0.70
N LYS A 214 26.35 -6.44 0.26
CA LYS A 214 26.95 -7.54 1.02
C LYS A 214 28.04 -7.08 2.01
N SER A 215 28.66 -5.93 1.83
CA SER A 215 29.89 -5.50 2.52
C SER A 215 29.77 -5.16 4.02
N ASN A 216 28.59 -5.29 4.66
CA ASN A 216 28.45 -5.10 6.10
C ASN A 216 27.45 -6.09 6.71
N GLY A 217 27.93 -7.27 7.08
CA GLY A 217 27.33 -8.08 8.16
C GLY A 217 25.95 -8.70 7.90
N SER A 218 25.43 -8.72 6.68
CA SER A 218 24.56 -9.82 6.29
C SER A 218 25.48 -11.03 6.23
N MET A 219 25.50 -11.84 7.30
CA MET A 219 26.07 -13.18 7.20
C MET A 219 25.58 -13.74 5.88
N GLY A 220 26.51 -14.02 4.97
CA GLY A 220 26.25 -14.87 3.86
C GLY A 220 25.68 -16.16 4.43
N ILE A 221 24.37 -16.24 4.49
CA ILE A 221 23.74 -17.52 4.40
C ILE A 221 24.13 -17.91 2.99
N GLU A 222 25.21 -18.71 2.89
CA GLU A 222 25.49 -19.48 1.69
C GLU A 222 24.12 -19.97 1.20
N ASP A 223 23.94 -20.01 -0.11
CA ASP A 223 22.74 -20.49 -0.78
C ASP A 223 22.45 -21.98 -0.44
N ASP A 224 22.55 -22.34 0.81
CA ASP A 224 22.02 -23.56 1.37
C ASP A 224 20.51 -23.47 1.22
N LYS A 225 20.01 -24.33 0.33
CA LYS A 225 18.60 -24.50 -0.02
C LYS A 225 17.77 -24.82 1.23
N LEU A 226 17.59 -23.83 2.10
CA LEU A 226 16.72 -23.98 3.28
C LEU A 226 15.31 -24.31 2.79
N SER A 227 14.79 -25.43 3.25
CA SER A 227 13.40 -25.79 3.02
C SER A 227 12.48 -24.69 3.56
N PHE A 228 11.36 -24.44 2.90
CA PHE A 228 10.35 -23.48 3.35
C PHE A 228 9.99 -23.65 4.85
N LYS A 229 9.86 -24.91 5.32
CA LYS A 229 9.63 -25.21 6.74
C LYS A 229 10.77 -24.74 7.66
N GLN A 230 12.01 -24.87 7.22
CA GLN A 230 13.18 -24.39 7.99
C GLN A 230 13.21 -22.86 8.05
N THR A 231 12.94 -22.19 6.94
CA THR A 231 12.85 -20.73 6.88
C THR A 231 11.78 -20.19 7.82
N VAL A 232 10.57 -20.75 7.78
CA VAL A 232 9.47 -20.36 8.68
C VAL A 232 9.86 -20.63 10.16
N LYS A 233 10.46 -21.77 10.46
CA LYS A 233 10.92 -22.08 11.82
C LYS A 233 11.96 -21.06 12.31
N LEU A 234 12.93 -20.70 11.49
CA LEU A 234 13.95 -19.71 11.82
C LEU A 234 13.36 -18.30 12.05
N LEU A 235 12.36 -17.90 11.23
CA LEU A 235 11.66 -16.64 11.42
C LEU A 235 10.94 -16.56 12.76
N PHE A 236 10.20 -17.60 13.15
CA PHE A 236 9.52 -17.64 14.45
C PHE A 236 10.43 -17.85 15.64
N GLN A 237 11.63 -18.40 15.45
CA GLN A 237 12.67 -18.44 16.47
C GLN A 237 13.27 -17.04 16.74
N ASN A 238 13.15 -16.12 15.81
CA ASN A 238 13.57 -14.74 16.02
C ASN A 238 12.54 -14.00 16.89
N LYS A 239 12.89 -13.77 18.15
CA LYS A 239 12.05 -13.07 19.13
C LYS A 239 11.55 -11.70 18.63
N TYR A 240 12.41 -10.94 17.94
CA TYR A 240 12.03 -9.62 17.44
C TYR A 240 11.03 -9.70 16.30
N PHE A 241 11.16 -10.68 15.41
CA PHE A 241 10.20 -10.93 14.35
C PHE A 241 8.82 -11.29 14.93
N SER A 242 8.78 -12.21 15.89
CA SER A 242 7.51 -12.59 16.54
C SER A 242 6.85 -11.42 17.27
N MET A 243 7.62 -10.55 17.92
CA MET A 243 7.10 -9.32 18.56
C MET A 243 6.52 -8.35 17.54
N ILE A 244 7.16 -8.15 16.40
CA ILE A 244 6.65 -7.28 15.33
C ILE A 244 5.36 -7.85 14.75
N CYS A 245 5.25 -9.16 14.54
CA CYS A 245 4.01 -9.81 14.08
C CYS A 245 2.85 -9.55 15.05
N VAL A 246 3.08 -9.71 16.37
CA VAL A 246 2.04 -9.45 17.39
C VAL A 246 1.62 -7.97 17.36
N ILE A 247 2.58 -7.04 17.31
CA ILE A 247 2.30 -5.60 17.23
C ILE A 247 1.47 -5.29 15.98
N TYR A 248 1.80 -5.88 14.84
CA TYR A 248 1.06 -5.68 13.59
C TYR A 248 -0.38 -6.18 13.68
N ILE A 249 -0.60 -7.37 14.24
CA ILE A 249 -1.95 -7.90 14.47
C ILE A 249 -2.77 -6.96 15.37
N LEU A 250 -2.19 -6.50 16.47
CA LEU A 250 -2.88 -5.56 17.38
C LEU A 250 -3.20 -4.22 16.71
N GLN A 251 -2.32 -3.72 15.84
CA GLN A 251 -2.59 -2.51 15.06
C GLN A 251 -3.74 -2.70 14.07
N GLN A 252 -3.84 -3.87 13.42
CA GLN A 252 -4.95 -4.16 12.50
C GLN A 252 -6.28 -4.30 13.24
N LEU A 253 -6.28 -4.90 14.43
CA LEU A 253 -7.47 -4.93 15.29
C LEU A 253 -7.92 -3.53 15.67
N ARG A 254 -6.99 -2.64 16.04
CA ARG A 254 -7.29 -1.23 16.32
C ARG A 254 -7.88 -0.51 15.09
N ALA A 255 -7.31 -0.74 13.91
CA ALA A 255 -7.81 -0.15 12.67
C ALA A 255 -9.23 -0.62 12.34
N ALA A 256 -9.53 -1.89 12.56
CA ALA A 256 -10.89 -2.43 12.41
C ALA A 256 -11.89 -1.75 13.36
N MET A 257 -11.50 -1.47 14.61
CA MET A 257 -12.36 -0.75 15.57
C MET A 257 -12.69 0.69 15.12
N VAL A 258 -11.72 1.38 14.50
CA VAL A 258 -11.96 2.73 13.94
C VAL A 258 -12.97 2.69 12.81
N ASN A 259 -12.91 1.66 11.96
CA ASN A 259 -13.87 1.47 10.87
C ASN A 259 -15.32 1.21 11.35
N VAL A 260 -15.49 0.66 12.55
CA VAL A 260 -16.82 0.50 13.18
C VAL A 260 -17.38 1.84 13.70
N GLY A 261 -16.54 2.85 13.87
CA GLY A 261 -16.94 4.17 14.38
C GLY A 261 -18.06 4.84 13.59
N ILE A 262 -18.16 4.60 12.27
CA ILE A 262 -19.26 5.14 11.46
C ILE A 262 -20.61 4.61 11.91
N PHE A 263 -20.70 3.34 12.29
CA PHE A 263 -21.94 2.71 12.79
C PHE A 263 -22.32 3.30 14.15
N PHE A 264 -21.36 3.50 15.03
CA PHE A 264 -21.58 4.17 16.31
C PHE A 264 -22.16 5.58 16.12
N MET A 265 -21.59 6.37 15.22
CA MET A 265 -22.08 7.72 14.96
C MET A 265 -23.44 7.74 14.27
N THR A 266 -23.72 6.75 13.41
CA THR A 266 -25.00 6.65 12.71
C THR A 266 -26.12 6.17 13.61
N TYR A 267 -25.89 5.12 14.40
CA TYR A 267 -26.96 4.43 15.14
C TYR A 267 -27.05 4.83 16.62
N VAL A 268 -25.95 5.26 17.23
CA VAL A 268 -25.92 5.67 18.64
C VAL A 268 -26.01 7.20 18.77
N LEU A 269 -25.19 7.94 18.01
CA LEU A 269 -25.22 9.40 18.03
C LEU A 269 -26.23 10.01 17.05
N LEU A 270 -26.88 9.18 16.22
CA LEU A 270 -27.89 9.59 15.23
C LEU A 270 -27.43 10.70 14.27
N ASN A 271 -26.12 10.86 14.11
CA ASN A 271 -25.54 11.89 13.26
C ASN A 271 -24.29 11.36 12.52
N LYS A 272 -24.50 10.82 11.33
CA LYS A 272 -23.42 10.27 10.47
C LYS A 272 -22.37 11.32 10.06
N ASN A 273 -22.72 12.61 10.05
CA ASN A 273 -21.79 13.68 9.63
C ASN A 273 -20.65 13.86 10.64
N LEU A 274 -20.85 13.46 11.91
CA LEU A 274 -19.79 13.48 12.92
C LEU A 274 -18.62 12.58 12.57
N PHE A 275 -18.83 11.53 11.74
CA PHE A 275 -17.73 10.68 11.28
C PHE A 275 -16.71 11.44 10.42
N GLY A 276 -17.16 12.39 9.60
CA GLY A 276 -16.27 13.27 8.84
C GLY A 276 -15.40 14.11 9.77
N VAL A 277 -15.98 14.78 10.76
CA VAL A 277 -15.25 15.58 11.75
C VAL A 277 -14.26 14.73 12.54
N PHE A 278 -14.67 13.54 12.97
CA PHE A 278 -13.80 12.59 13.65
C PHE A 278 -12.63 12.14 12.77
N SER A 279 -12.89 11.86 11.51
CA SER A 279 -11.85 11.47 10.56
C SER A 279 -10.81 12.57 10.35
N TRP A 280 -11.24 13.81 10.20
CA TRP A 280 -10.33 14.96 10.13
C TRP A 280 -9.53 15.14 11.42
N ALA A 281 -10.18 15.10 12.58
CA ALA A 281 -9.53 15.20 13.88
C ALA A 281 -8.48 14.10 14.10
N ASN A 282 -8.70 12.89 13.57
CA ASN A 282 -7.74 11.79 13.66
C ASN A 282 -6.58 11.92 12.65
N ASN A 283 -6.84 12.38 11.44
CA ASN A 283 -5.84 12.39 10.37
C ASN A 283 -4.91 13.61 10.38
N ILE A 284 -5.39 14.80 10.77
CA ILE A 284 -4.56 16.02 10.81
C ILE A 284 -3.35 15.86 11.74
N PRO A 285 -3.51 15.44 13.03
CA PRO A 285 -2.37 15.22 13.91
C PRO A 285 -1.40 14.16 13.38
N LEU A 286 -1.92 13.13 12.70
CA LEU A 286 -1.10 12.07 12.12
C LEU A 286 -0.20 12.60 10.99
N ILE A 287 -0.72 13.44 10.10
CA ILE A 287 0.07 14.08 9.02
C ILE A 287 1.18 14.96 9.63
N ILE A 288 0.84 15.76 10.65
CA ILE A 288 1.82 16.61 11.35
C ILE A 288 2.90 15.74 12.01
N ALA A 289 2.49 14.68 12.71
CA ALA A 289 3.43 13.76 13.35
C ALA A 289 4.39 13.11 12.33
N LEU A 290 3.89 12.70 11.18
CA LEU A 290 4.71 12.11 10.11
C LEU A 290 5.74 13.10 9.55
N ALA A 291 5.37 14.36 9.36
CA ALA A 291 6.28 15.41 8.91
C ALA A 291 7.42 15.66 9.91
N ILE A 292 7.12 15.57 11.22
CA ILE A 292 8.09 15.82 12.31
C ILE A 292 8.91 14.56 12.63
N THR A 293 8.45 13.37 12.28
CA THR A 293 9.09 12.08 12.62
C THR A 293 10.59 12.04 12.30
N PRO A 294 11.09 12.48 11.14
CA PRO A 294 12.52 12.45 10.86
C PRO A 294 13.36 13.27 11.85
N MET A 295 12.84 14.42 12.27
CA MET A 295 13.48 15.30 13.27
C MET A 295 13.50 14.63 14.66
N LEU A 296 12.38 14.01 15.06
CA LEU A 296 12.28 13.33 16.35
C LEU A 296 13.20 12.10 16.41
N VAL A 297 13.31 11.32 15.34
CA VAL A 297 14.23 10.18 15.25
C VAL A 297 15.69 10.64 15.39
N ALA A 298 16.05 11.74 14.73
CA ALA A 298 17.40 12.31 14.85
C ALA A 298 17.72 12.75 16.28
N LYS A 299 16.77 13.44 16.97
CA LYS A 299 16.93 13.87 18.37
C LYS A 299 16.96 12.71 19.36
N ALA A 300 16.17 11.66 19.12
CA ALA A 300 16.11 10.48 19.99
C ALA A 300 17.29 9.51 19.82
N ASN A 301 18.22 9.80 18.91
CA ASN A 301 19.32 8.89 18.55
C ASN A 301 18.84 7.49 18.13
N GLY A 302 17.72 7.42 17.40
CA GLY A 302 17.24 6.19 16.78
C GLY A 302 15.74 5.92 16.99
N MET A 303 15.19 5.11 16.10
CA MET A 303 13.77 4.76 16.05
C MET A 303 13.30 3.98 17.29
N TYR A 304 14.17 3.14 17.87
CA TYR A 304 13.83 2.34 19.05
C TYR A 304 13.43 3.22 20.25
N LYS A 305 14.24 4.23 20.57
CA LYS A 305 13.95 5.14 21.70
C LYS A 305 12.68 5.93 21.45
N LEU A 306 12.50 6.45 20.25
CA LEU A 306 11.30 7.21 19.89
C LEU A 306 10.04 6.33 20.03
N ASN A 307 10.04 5.12 19.50
CA ASN A 307 8.92 4.18 19.63
C ASN A 307 8.63 3.85 21.09
N LYS A 308 9.65 3.55 21.89
CA LYS A 308 9.47 3.26 23.32
C LYS A 308 8.77 4.40 24.05
N TYR A 309 9.23 5.63 23.87
CA TYR A 309 8.62 6.80 24.52
C TYR A 309 7.22 7.08 24.00
N SER A 310 6.97 6.95 22.69
CA SER A 310 5.64 7.18 22.12
C SER A 310 4.62 6.16 22.61
N TYR A 311 4.98 4.88 22.72
CA TYR A 311 4.07 3.86 23.26
C TYR A 311 3.78 4.04 24.75
N VAL A 312 4.81 4.39 25.54
CA VAL A 312 4.62 4.72 26.96
C VAL A 312 3.68 5.91 27.11
N PHE A 313 3.93 7.00 26.38
CA PHE A 313 3.07 8.19 26.40
C PHE A 313 1.63 7.86 26.00
N ALA A 314 1.45 7.10 24.90
CA ALA A 314 0.13 6.67 24.45
C ALA A 314 -0.61 5.79 25.46
N SER A 315 0.10 5.01 26.28
CA SER A 315 -0.50 4.19 27.33
C SER A 315 -1.02 5.00 28.50
N PHE A 316 -0.39 6.14 28.80
CA PHE A 316 -0.82 7.04 29.87
C PHE A 316 -1.87 8.08 29.42
N SER A 317 -1.97 8.37 28.12
CA SER A 317 -2.89 9.37 27.57
C SER A 317 -4.30 8.82 27.29
N ARG A 318 -4.56 7.54 27.54
CA ARG A 318 -5.84 6.86 27.42
C ARG A 318 -6.46 6.59 28.78
#